data_1ee9fb9a1b2a413eb84006a9522dca2c
#
_entry.id   1ee9fb9a1b2a413eb84006a9522dca2c
#
_cell.length_a   1.000
_cell.length_b   1.000
_cell.length_c   1.000
_cell.angle_alpha   90.00
_cell.angle_beta   90.00
_cell.angle_gamma   90.00
#
_symmetry.space_group_name_H-M   'P 1'
#
loop_
_entity.id
_entity.type
_entity.pdbx_description
1 polymer ?
#
loop_
_entity_poly.entity_id
_entity_poly.type
_entity_poly.pdbx_seq_one_letter_code
_entity_poly.pdbx_strand_id
1 'polypeptide(L)'
;MSDLLNQFQSSSEEIRRAAITAASGSSDGEVVQALIRHLAEGSLSESERQLAAESLGKCTLPEIAAILLPMLAAESALTRTMAAAGLGGQQSAAAITALVSGLTDSVNTVRNWSERSLLGLISAVQQYGVESLIALLSHEVRLSRSPAARVLGLTQDERALSPLQLMAEKDSDWLARMAAIKALGDLGFPEALDLVTRALQSDPKNRVRAAAAEALGKLRPHNAEQLLRAALDTDEDEGLQKSAGEALRSLGFEVSAINDDGWE
;
A
#
# COMPACT_ATOMS: atom_id res chain seq x y z
N MET A 1 32.12 -15.78 2.35
CA MET A 1 31.49 -15.20 3.55
C MET A 1 32.30 -14.05 4.15
N SER A 2 33.54 -14.25 4.61
CA SER A 2 34.37 -13.16 5.17
C SER A 2 34.54 -11.94 4.24
N ASP A 3 34.56 -12.16 2.94
CA ASP A 3 34.71 -11.08 1.95
C ASP A 3 33.45 -10.19 1.85
N LEU A 4 32.25 -10.77 1.86
CA LEU A 4 30.99 -10.01 1.86
C LEU A 4 30.83 -9.17 3.14
N LEU A 5 31.17 -9.74 4.31
CA LEU A 5 31.10 -9.00 5.57
C LEU A 5 32.08 -7.82 5.60
N ASN A 6 33.27 -7.97 5.02
CA ASN A 6 34.24 -6.88 4.90
C ASN A 6 33.78 -5.79 3.91
N GLN A 7 33.04 -6.16 2.87
CA GLN A 7 32.52 -5.20 1.87
C GLN A 7 31.49 -4.23 2.47
N PHE A 8 30.72 -4.62 3.48
CA PHE A 8 29.85 -3.70 4.21
C PHE A 8 30.60 -2.54 4.87
N GLN A 9 31.86 -2.73 5.24
CA GLN A 9 32.72 -1.74 5.90
C GLN A 9 33.57 -0.94 4.90
N SER A 10 33.38 -1.12 3.59
CA SER A 10 34.13 -0.40 2.56
C SER A 10 33.88 1.10 2.60
N SER A 11 34.91 1.89 2.36
CA SER A 11 34.78 3.34 2.15
C SER A 11 34.03 3.70 0.85
N SER A 12 34.00 2.78 -0.12
CA SER A 12 33.30 2.95 -1.39
C SER A 12 31.80 2.63 -1.24
N GLU A 13 30.94 3.60 -1.54
CA GLU A 13 29.47 3.39 -1.58
C GLU A 13 29.08 2.30 -2.58
N GLU A 14 29.75 2.23 -3.75
CA GLU A 14 29.48 1.23 -4.78
C GLU A 14 29.71 -0.19 -4.25
N ILE A 15 30.82 -0.42 -3.53
CA ILE A 15 31.13 -1.72 -2.92
C ILE A 15 30.12 -2.07 -1.85
N ARG A 16 29.74 -1.12 -0.99
CA ARG A 16 28.72 -1.36 0.05
C ARG A 16 27.36 -1.69 -0.57
N ARG A 17 26.94 -0.97 -1.61
CA ARG A 17 25.69 -1.25 -2.34
C ARG A 17 25.70 -2.63 -2.98
N ALA A 18 26.83 -3.04 -3.57
CA ALA A 18 26.98 -4.39 -4.12
C ALA A 18 26.84 -5.46 -3.02
N ALA A 19 27.45 -5.23 -1.85
CA ALA A 19 27.34 -6.12 -0.69
C ALA A 19 25.91 -6.22 -0.17
N ILE A 20 25.18 -5.11 -0.06
CA ILE A 20 23.77 -5.07 0.34
C ILE A 20 22.92 -5.87 -0.65
N THR A 21 23.16 -5.69 -1.95
CA THR A 21 22.43 -6.42 -2.99
C THR A 21 22.73 -7.92 -2.94
N ALA A 22 23.98 -8.31 -2.72
CA ALA A 22 24.38 -9.71 -2.57
C ALA A 22 23.81 -10.37 -1.32
N ALA A 23 23.56 -9.61 -0.25
CA ALA A 23 22.91 -10.08 0.97
C ALA A 23 21.38 -10.23 0.84
N SER A 24 20.79 -9.69 -0.23
CA SER A 24 19.35 -9.70 -0.44
C SER A 24 18.81 -11.12 -0.54
N GLY A 25 17.81 -11.43 0.30
CA GLY A 25 17.21 -12.78 0.35
C GLY A 25 18.09 -13.85 0.97
N SER A 26 19.18 -13.46 1.65
CA SER A 26 20.06 -14.41 2.34
C SER A 26 19.30 -15.18 3.43
N SER A 27 19.58 -16.48 3.53
CA SER A 27 19.20 -17.34 4.63
C SER A 27 20.32 -17.53 5.66
N ASP A 28 21.44 -16.81 5.50
CA ASP A 28 22.57 -16.84 6.41
C ASP A 28 22.40 -15.82 7.53
N GLY A 29 22.29 -16.29 8.77
CA GLY A 29 22.06 -15.44 9.94
C GLY A 29 23.18 -14.43 10.19
N GLU A 30 24.45 -14.76 9.89
CA GLU A 30 25.58 -13.83 10.06
C GLU A 30 25.51 -12.68 9.03
N VAL A 31 25.17 -13.00 7.78
CA VAL A 31 24.99 -12.02 6.70
C VAL A 31 23.83 -11.06 7.02
N VAL A 32 22.69 -11.64 7.48
CA VAL A 32 21.51 -10.83 7.83
C VAL A 32 21.80 -9.95 9.05
N GLN A 33 22.47 -10.46 10.08
CA GLN A 33 22.88 -9.63 11.23
C GLN A 33 23.87 -8.54 10.85
N ALA A 34 24.78 -8.82 9.90
CA ALA A 34 25.70 -7.80 9.40
C ALA A 34 24.95 -6.71 8.62
N LEU A 35 23.96 -7.08 7.82
CA LEU A 35 23.09 -6.14 7.12
C LEU A 35 22.30 -5.26 8.11
N ILE A 36 21.75 -5.84 9.18
CA ILE A 36 21.03 -5.10 10.22
C ILE A 36 21.98 -4.11 10.94
N ARG A 37 23.20 -4.56 11.32
CA ARG A 37 24.20 -3.69 11.96
C ARG A 37 24.60 -2.56 11.03
N HIS A 38 24.83 -2.86 9.75
CA HIS A 38 25.17 -1.87 8.74
C HIS A 38 24.07 -0.80 8.61
N LEU A 39 22.80 -1.20 8.64
CA LEU A 39 21.65 -0.28 8.64
C LEU A 39 21.60 0.63 9.89
N ALA A 40 22.03 0.14 11.05
CA ALA A 40 22.05 0.90 12.29
C ALA A 40 23.19 1.94 12.32
N GLU A 41 24.20 1.80 11.47
CA GLU A 41 25.33 2.74 11.38
C GLU A 41 24.90 4.05 10.69
N GLY A 42 25.04 5.18 11.37
CA GLY A 42 24.53 6.48 10.93
C GLY A 42 25.20 7.09 9.68
N SER A 43 26.19 6.40 9.08
CA SER A 43 27.01 6.91 7.96
C SER A 43 26.47 6.61 6.56
N LEU A 44 25.33 5.89 6.43
CA LEU A 44 24.79 5.49 5.15
C LEU A 44 24.06 6.62 4.42
N SER A 45 24.18 6.67 3.11
CA SER A 45 23.32 7.49 2.26
C SER A 45 21.87 7.01 2.33
N GLU A 46 20.91 7.89 2.01
CA GLU A 46 19.48 7.51 2.01
C GLU A 46 19.22 6.37 1.02
N SER A 47 19.89 6.37 -0.11
CA SER A 47 19.78 5.33 -1.13
C SER A 47 20.31 3.97 -0.68
N GLU A 48 21.40 3.94 0.11
CA GLU A 48 21.92 2.72 0.72
C GLU A 48 20.95 2.16 1.77
N ARG A 49 20.41 3.05 2.63
CA ARG A 49 19.42 2.66 3.64
C ARG A 49 18.16 2.05 3.02
N GLN A 50 17.65 2.66 1.96
CA GLN A 50 16.50 2.12 1.24
C GLN A 50 16.81 0.73 0.65
N LEU A 51 17.94 0.59 -0.05
CA LEU A 51 18.35 -0.68 -0.65
C LEU A 51 18.53 -1.77 0.40
N ALA A 52 19.13 -1.44 1.56
CA ALA A 52 19.35 -2.38 2.64
C ALA A 52 18.03 -2.80 3.32
N ALA A 53 17.09 -1.88 3.51
CA ALA A 53 15.75 -2.19 4.02
C ALA A 53 14.97 -3.11 3.06
N GLU A 54 15.01 -2.84 1.75
CA GLU A 54 14.42 -3.69 0.73
C GLU A 54 15.07 -5.09 0.68
N SER A 55 16.40 -5.14 0.84
CA SER A 55 17.15 -6.40 0.88
C SER A 55 16.80 -7.24 2.11
N LEU A 56 16.65 -6.58 3.26
CA LEU A 56 16.23 -7.23 4.50
C LEU A 56 14.80 -7.77 4.40
N GLY A 57 13.89 -7.04 3.77
CA GLY A 57 12.52 -7.47 3.52
C GLY A 57 12.39 -8.72 2.63
N LYS A 58 13.45 -9.09 1.91
CA LYS A 58 13.49 -10.34 1.12
C LYS A 58 14.05 -11.53 1.92
N CYS A 59 14.61 -11.30 3.10
CA CYS A 59 15.13 -12.35 3.96
C CYS A 59 13.99 -12.97 4.79
N THR A 60 13.93 -14.30 4.87
CA THR A 60 12.79 -15.02 5.47
C THR A 60 13.16 -15.76 6.78
N LEU A 61 14.28 -15.39 7.40
CA LEU A 61 14.71 -16.01 8.67
C LEU A 61 13.79 -15.60 9.82
N PRO A 62 13.24 -16.57 10.60
CA PRO A 62 12.36 -16.26 11.74
C PRO A 62 13.01 -15.35 12.79
N GLU A 63 14.32 -15.44 12.96
CA GLU A 63 15.11 -14.62 13.89
C GLU A 63 15.08 -13.13 13.56
N ILE A 64 14.85 -12.80 12.30
CA ILE A 64 14.75 -11.40 11.83
C ILE A 64 13.59 -10.69 12.53
N ALA A 65 12.44 -11.34 12.64
CA ALA A 65 11.29 -10.77 13.33
C ALA A 65 11.62 -10.42 14.79
N ALA A 66 12.32 -11.29 15.51
CA ALA A 66 12.72 -11.06 16.89
C ALA A 66 13.64 -9.83 17.05
N ILE A 67 14.47 -9.53 16.05
CA ILE A 67 15.36 -8.36 16.04
C ILE A 67 14.60 -7.09 15.64
N LEU A 68 13.75 -7.17 14.61
CA LEU A 68 13.10 -6.00 14.02
C LEU A 68 11.88 -5.52 14.81
N LEU A 69 11.14 -6.41 15.48
CA LEU A 69 9.95 -6.03 16.24
C LEU A 69 10.23 -4.96 17.31
N PRO A 70 11.26 -5.07 18.16
CA PRO A 70 11.61 -4.02 19.11
C PRO A 70 12.01 -2.70 18.43
N MET A 71 12.61 -2.76 17.23
CA MET A 71 13.05 -1.57 16.49
C MET A 71 11.91 -0.70 16.01
N LEU A 72 10.68 -1.22 15.85
CA LEU A 72 9.50 -0.41 15.53
C LEU A 72 9.09 0.54 16.65
N ALA A 73 9.54 0.30 17.88
CA ALA A 73 9.32 1.20 19.02
C ALA A 73 10.51 2.14 19.30
N ALA A 74 11.52 2.16 18.45
CA ALA A 74 12.71 3.01 18.63
C ALA A 74 12.36 4.50 18.52
N GLU A 75 13.07 5.35 19.24
CA GLU A 75 12.94 6.82 19.14
C GLU A 75 13.28 7.31 17.73
N SER A 76 14.31 6.75 17.10
CA SER A 76 14.74 7.08 15.76
C SER A 76 13.71 6.66 14.71
N ALA A 77 13.15 7.62 13.99
CA ALA A 77 12.25 7.38 12.87
C ALA A 77 12.91 6.54 11.77
N LEU A 78 14.19 6.71 11.55
CA LEU A 78 14.97 5.91 10.61
C LEU A 78 14.98 4.44 11.03
N THR A 79 15.22 4.15 12.30
CA THR A 79 15.23 2.78 12.84
C THR A 79 13.84 2.13 12.67
N ARG A 80 12.76 2.87 12.97
CA ARG A 80 11.39 2.37 12.76
C ARG A 80 11.08 2.12 11.28
N THR A 81 11.54 3.01 10.38
CA THR A 81 11.38 2.85 8.93
C THR A 81 12.05 1.57 8.44
N MET A 82 13.29 1.32 8.88
CA MET A 82 14.04 0.11 8.52
C MET A 82 13.37 -1.17 9.06
N ALA A 83 12.88 -1.12 10.29
CA ALA A 83 12.15 -2.23 10.89
C ALA A 83 10.87 -2.56 10.09
N ALA A 84 10.10 -1.52 9.73
CA ALA A 84 8.90 -1.69 8.92
C ALA A 84 9.19 -2.32 7.55
N ALA A 85 10.26 -1.89 6.88
CA ALA A 85 10.69 -2.45 5.60
C ALA A 85 11.20 -3.89 5.74
N GLY A 86 12.03 -4.16 6.74
CA GLY A 86 12.60 -5.48 7.00
C GLY A 86 11.57 -6.53 7.42
N LEU A 87 10.47 -6.11 8.06
CA LEU A 87 9.35 -7.01 8.39
C LEU A 87 8.53 -7.43 7.17
N GLY A 88 8.74 -6.81 6.00
CA GLY A 88 8.03 -7.14 4.76
C GLY A 88 8.22 -8.57 4.23
N GLY A 89 9.22 -9.32 4.74
CA GLY A 89 9.39 -10.74 4.46
C GLY A 89 8.81 -11.69 5.52
N GLN A 90 8.26 -11.16 6.61
CA GLN A 90 7.89 -11.94 7.80
C GLN A 90 6.38 -12.21 7.86
N GLN A 91 5.97 -13.45 7.63
CA GLN A 91 4.55 -13.88 7.57
C GLN A 91 3.98 -14.26 8.95
N SER A 92 4.49 -13.71 10.04
CA SER A 92 4.02 -14.02 11.40
C SER A 92 2.94 -13.05 11.89
N ALA A 93 2.07 -13.52 12.78
CA ALA A 93 1.06 -12.67 13.43
C ALA A 93 1.69 -11.44 14.08
N ALA A 94 2.84 -11.60 14.76
CA ALA A 94 3.54 -10.51 15.41
C ALA A 94 4.02 -9.44 14.42
N ALA A 95 4.58 -9.86 13.26
CA ALA A 95 5.02 -8.94 12.23
C ALA A 95 3.82 -8.17 11.62
N ILE A 96 2.73 -8.86 11.30
CA ILE A 96 1.52 -8.22 10.75
C ILE A 96 0.93 -7.21 11.76
N THR A 97 0.78 -7.60 13.03
CA THR A 97 0.28 -6.69 14.07
C THR A 97 1.16 -5.45 14.21
N ALA A 98 2.47 -5.63 14.21
CA ALA A 98 3.42 -4.54 14.32
C ALA A 98 3.40 -3.60 13.09
N LEU A 99 3.30 -4.15 11.89
CA LEU A 99 3.15 -3.36 10.65
C LEU A 99 1.83 -2.60 10.61
N VAL A 100 0.72 -3.20 11.06
CA VAL A 100 -0.57 -2.51 11.17
C VAL A 100 -0.46 -1.34 12.16
N SER A 101 0.19 -1.53 13.31
CA SER A 101 0.49 -0.42 14.24
C SER A 101 1.36 0.66 13.58
N GLY A 102 2.31 0.28 12.75
CA GLY A 102 3.15 1.22 12.00
C GLY A 102 2.39 2.15 11.03
N LEU A 103 1.16 1.79 10.62
CA LEU A 103 0.28 2.68 9.85
C LEU A 103 -0.17 3.92 10.63
N THR A 104 -0.07 3.92 11.95
CA THR A 104 -0.41 5.07 12.81
C THR A 104 0.81 5.90 13.22
N ASP A 105 2.02 5.55 12.77
CA ASP A 105 3.24 6.27 13.12
C ASP A 105 3.15 7.75 12.72
N SER A 106 3.72 8.62 13.55
CA SER A 106 3.76 10.06 13.28
C SER A 106 4.54 10.40 12.01
N VAL A 107 5.53 9.56 11.65
CA VAL A 107 6.44 9.78 10.52
C VAL A 107 5.95 9.09 9.25
N ASN A 108 5.84 9.85 8.18
CA ASN A 108 5.28 9.37 6.91
C ASN A 108 6.06 8.19 6.30
N THR A 109 7.38 8.19 6.40
CA THR A 109 8.21 7.10 5.85
C THR A 109 7.94 5.77 6.55
N VAL A 110 7.68 5.78 7.86
CA VAL A 110 7.32 4.58 8.63
C VAL A 110 5.96 4.05 8.16
N ARG A 111 4.95 4.94 8.03
CA ARG A 111 3.62 4.54 7.52
C ARG A 111 3.69 3.94 6.11
N ASN A 112 4.44 4.60 5.22
CA ASN A 112 4.57 4.14 3.83
C ASN A 112 5.25 2.77 3.74
N TRP A 113 6.31 2.52 4.52
CA TRP A 113 6.96 1.21 4.53
C TRP A 113 6.11 0.14 5.20
N SER A 114 5.39 0.48 6.26
CA SER A 114 4.42 -0.43 6.89
C SER A 114 3.33 -0.86 5.90
N GLU A 115 2.75 0.10 5.17
CA GLU A 115 1.78 -0.18 4.11
C GLU A 115 2.36 -1.06 3.01
N ARG A 116 3.53 -0.67 2.46
CA ARG A 116 4.20 -1.43 1.39
C ARG A 116 4.49 -2.87 1.81
N SER A 117 4.94 -3.08 3.05
CA SER A 117 5.20 -4.40 3.61
C SER A 117 3.93 -5.22 3.76
N LEU A 118 2.83 -4.63 4.26
CA LEU A 118 1.52 -5.30 4.35
C LEU A 118 0.98 -5.67 2.97
N LEU A 119 1.12 -4.80 1.96
CA LEU A 119 0.72 -5.10 0.58
C LEU A 119 1.49 -6.27 -0.03
N GLY A 120 2.73 -6.50 0.39
CA GLY A 120 3.52 -7.69 0.00
C GLY A 120 3.15 -8.97 0.76
N LEU A 121 2.35 -8.87 1.83
CA LEU A 121 2.04 -9.96 2.77
C LEU A 121 0.53 -10.28 2.83
N ILE A 122 -0.22 -10.09 1.74
CA ILE A 122 -1.70 -10.17 1.75
C ILE A 122 -2.22 -11.49 2.36
N SER A 123 -1.61 -12.64 2.06
CA SER A 123 -2.04 -13.92 2.64
C SER A 123 -1.88 -13.96 4.17
N ALA A 124 -0.81 -13.38 4.71
CA ALA A 124 -0.62 -13.26 6.15
C ALA A 124 -1.56 -12.19 6.76
N VAL A 125 -1.84 -11.12 6.02
CA VAL A 125 -2.83 -10.10 6.42
C VAL A 125 -4.22 -10.71 6.53
N GLN A 126 -4.65 -11.54 5.57
CA GLN A 126 -5.92 -12.27 5.62
C GLN A 126 -6.05 -13.10 6.90
N GLN A 127 -4.95 -13.74 7.31
CA GLN A 127 -4.95 -14.61 8.48
C GLN A 127 -4.89 -13.84 9.81
N TYR A 128 -4.14 -12.73 9.88
CA TYR A 128 -3.76 -12.10 11.14
C TYR A 128 -4.10 -10.61 11.27
N GLY A 129 -4.39 -9.91 10.16
CA GLY A 129 -4.41 -8.45 10.14
C GLY A 129 -5.77 -7.81 9.89
N VAL A 130 -6.75 -8.54 9.36
CA VAL A 130 -8.01 -7.97 8.88
C VAL A 130 -8.76 -7.19 9.95
N GLU A 131 -8.95 -7.75 11.14
CA GLU A 131 -9.67 -7.09 12.24
C GLU A 131 -8.98 -5.79 12.69
N SER A 132 -7.65 -5.83 12.81
CA SER A 132 -6.88 -4.66 13.21
C SER A 132 -6.91 -3.55 12.15
N LEU A 133 -6.90 -3.91 10.86
CA LEU A 133 -7.05 -2.95 9.76
C LEU A 133 -8.45 -2.36 9.70
N ILE A 134 -9.50 -3.17 9.95
CA ILE A 134 -10.89 -2.68 10.05
C ILE A 134 -11.00 -1.63 11.16
N ALA A 135 -10.40 -1.87 12.33
CA ALA A 135 -10.39 -0.90 13.42
C ALA A 135 -9.72 0.43 13.00
N LEU A 136 -8.72 0.39 12.12
CA LEU A 136 -8.05 1.60 11.61
C LEU A 136 -8.91 2.43 10.65
N LEU A 137 -9.95 1.88 10.04
CA LEU A 137 -10.83 2.64 9.13
C LEU A 137 -11.57 3.80 9.81
N SER A 138 -11.77 3.70 11.12
CA SER A 138 -12.40 4.76 11.94
C SER A 138 -11.42 5.41 12.92
N HIS A 139 -10.12 5.17 12.77
CA HIS A 139 -9.11 5.67 13.69
C HIS A 139 -8.99 7.20 13.64
N GLU A 140 -8.75 7.83 14.79
CA GLU A 140 -8.62 9.29 14.91
C GLU A 140 -7.44 9.85 14.10
N VAL A 141 -6.34 9.08 13.97
CA VAL A 141 -5.22 9.43 13.09
C VAL A 141 -5.67 9.29 11.63
N ARG A 142 -6.12 10.40 11.05
CA ARG A 142 -6.68 10.47 9.70
C ARG A 142 -5.79 9.81 8.64
N LEU A 143 -4.46 9.96 8.80
CA LEU A 143 -3.49 9.46 7.82
C LEU A 143 -3.34 7.92 7.80
N SER A 144 -3.88 7.21 8.80
CA SER A 144 -3.86 5.73 8.84
C SER A 144 -5.03 5.09 8.09
N ARG A 145 -6.16 5.81 7.93
CA ARG A 145 -7.39 5.25 7.36
C ARG A 145 -7.25 4.82 5.92
N SER A 146 -6.67 5.69 5.06
CA SER A 146 -6.47 5.38 3.65
C SER A 146 -5.52 4.20 3.39
N PRO A 147 -4.35 4.09 4.03
CA PRO A 147 -3.51 2.90 3.94
C PRO A 147 -4.22 1.61 4.38
N ALA A 148 -4.96 1.66 5.50
CA ALA A 148 -5.71 0.50 5.98
C ALA A 148 -6.76 0.04 4.95
N ALA A 149 -7.51 0.98 4.35
CA ALA A 149 -8.48 0.67 3.30
C ALA A 149 -7.82 0.02 2.08
N ARG A 150 -6.68 0.55 1.60
CA ARG A 150 -5.96 -0.03 0.45
C ARG A 150 -5.50 -1.46 0.71
N VAL A 151 -4.96 -1.74 1.90
CA VAL A 151 -4.54 -3.10 2.25
C VAL A 151 -5.75 -4.04 2.31
N LEU A 152 -6.85 -3.61 2.97
CA LEU A 152 -8.09 -4.40 3.06
C LEU A 152 -8.69 -4.72 1.69
N GLY A 153 -8.63 -3.79 0.75
CA GLY A 153 -9.16 -3.99 -0.61
C GLY A 153 -8.56 -5.19 -1.34
N LEU A 154 -7.30 -5.54 -1.03
CA LEU A 154 -6.61 -6.67 -1.65
C LEU A 154 -6.82 -8.00 -0.92
N THR A 155 -7.44 -8.00 0.27
CA THR A 155 -7.62 -9.22 1.07
C THR A 155 -8.73 -10.12 0.54
N GLN A 156 -9.68 -9.60 -0.23
CA GLN A 156 -10.91 -10.32 -0.64
C GLN A 156 -11.67 -10.93 0.54
N ASP A 157 -11.60 -10.27 1.70
CA ASP A 157 -12.26 -10.70 2.93
C ASP A 157 -13.59 -9.97 3.10
N GLU A 158 -14.69 -10.72 3.17
CA GLU A 158 -16.06 -10.16 3.30
C GLU A 158 -16.22 -9.28 4.53
N ARG A 159 -15.45 -9.51 5.59
CA ARG A 159 -15.51 -8.71 6.83
C ARG A 159 -15.15 -7.25 6.57
N ALA A 160 -14.35 -6.95 5.55
CA ALA A 160 -13.95 -5.60 5.18
C ALA A 160 -15.05 -4.83 4.43
N LEU A 161 -16.04 -5.50 3.82
CA LEU A 161 -17.02 -4.89 2.93
C LEU A 161 -17.82 -3.77 3.64
N SER A 162 -18.58 -4.11 4.68
CA SER A 162 -19.42 -3.14 5.37
C SER A 162 -18.62 -1.99 6.04
N PRO A 163 -17.46 -2.23 6.69
CA PRO A 163 -16.62 -1.14 7.19
C PRO A 163 -16.11 -0.19 6.09
N LEU A 164 -15.70 -0.72 4.92
CA LEU A 164 -15.28 0.10 3.80
C LEU A 164 -16.45 0.89 3.18
N GLN A 165 -17.64 0.29 3.10
CA GLN A 165 -18.84 1.00 2.68
C GLN A 165 -19.17 2.17 3.62
N LEU A 166 -19.09 1.96 4.92
CA LEU A 166 -19.30 3.02 5.91
C LEU A 166 -18.27 4.14 5.76
N MET A 167 -16.99 3.81 5.61
CA MET A 167 -15.92 4.78 5.36
C MET A 167 -16.14 5.57 4.07
N ALA A 168 -16.50 4.89 2.97
CA ALA A 168 -16.76 5.52 1.68
C ALA A 168 -17.93 6.50 1.73
N GLU A 169 -18.94 6.22 2.54
CA GLU A 169 -20.15 7.05 2.64
C GLU A 169 -20.02 8.19 3.65
N LYS A 170 -19.34 7.97 4.76
CA LYS A 170 -19.41 8.85 5.94
C LYS A 170 -18.12 9.59 6.28
N ASP A 171 -16.96 9.18 5.76
CA ASP A 171 -15.71 9.83 6.13
C ASP A 171 -15.69 11.28 5.64
N SER A 172 -15.34 12.20 6.52
CA SER A 172 -15.21 13.63 6.18
C SER A 172 -14.03 13.91 5.25
N ASP A 173 -12.99 13.07 5.29
CA ASP A 173 -11.82 13.18 4.43
C ASP A 173 -12.07 12.52 3.07
N TRP A 174 -12.05 13.32 2.02
CA TRP A 174 -12.22 12.81 0.66
C TRP A 174 -11.14 11.79 0.26
N LEU A 175 -9.90 11.88 0.80
CA LEU A 175 -8.84 10.88 0.57
C LEU A 175 -9.23 9.52 1.15
N ALA A 176 -9.85 9.51 2.32
CA ALA A 176 -10.35 8.31 2.96
C ALA A 176 -11.51 7.71 2.14
N ARG A 177 -12.51 8.54 1.74
CA ARG A 177 -13.60 8.07 0.87
C ARG A 177 -13.08 7.50 -0.44
N MET A 178 -12.14 8.19 -1.10
CA MET A 178 -11.49 7.72 -2.33
C MET A 178 -10.81 6.36 -2.15
N ALA A 179 -10.02 6.20 -1.06
CA ALA A 179 -9.34 4.96 -0.77
C ALA A 179 -10.33 3.81 -0.51
N ALA A 180 -11.42 4.08 0.21
CA ALA A 180 -12.47 3.10 0.47
C ALA A 180 -13.20 2.68 -0.81
N ILE A 181 -13.53 3.61 -1.71
CA ILE A 181 -14.14 3.32 -3.01
C ILE A 181 -13.21 2.44 -3.88
N LYS A 182 -11.91 2.77 -3.95
CA LYS A 182 -10.94 1.92 -4.67
C LYS A 182 -10.85 0.52 -4.06
N ALA A 183 -10.79 0.44 -2.74
CA ALA A 183 -10.75 -0.82 -2.01
C ALA A 183 -12.01 -1.68 -2.26
N LEU A 184 -13.19 -1.08 -2.32
CA LEU A 184 -14.44 -1.77 -2.70
C LEU A 184 -14.39 -2.34 -4.12
N GLY A 185 -13.78 -1.59 -5.06
CA GLY A 185 -13.53 -2.10 -6.41
C GLY A 185 -12.56 -3.27 -6.43
N ASP A 186 -11.49 -3.22 -5.60
CA ASP A 186 -10.48 -4.28 -5.49
C ASP A 186 -11.01 -5.54 -4.79
N LEU A 187 -11.89 -5.39 -3.79
CA LEU A 187 -12.59 -6.51 -3.14
C LEU A 187 -13.46 -7.29 -4.13
N GLY A 188 -14.07 -6.61 -5.09
CA GLY A 188 -14.84 -7.26 -6.17
C GLY A 188 -16.22 -7.75 -5.77
N PHE A 189 -16.74 -7.42 -4.57
CA PHE A 189 -18.07 -7.88 -4.13
C PHE A 189 -19.20 -7.06 -4.77
N PRO A 190 -20.21 -7.73 -5.39
CA PRO A 190 -21.32 -7.02 -6.04
C PRO A 190 -22.11 -6.10 -5.11
N GLU A 191 -22.15 -6.37 -3.83
CA GLU A 191 -22.85 -5.58 -2.81
C GLU A 191 -22.26 -4.16 -2.64
N ALA A 192 -21.09 -3.88 -3.22
CA ALA A 192 -20.52 -2.54 -3.28
C ALA A 192 -21.11 -1.66 -4.40
N LEU A 193 -21.79 -2.25 -5.38
CA LEU A 193 -22.21 -1.58 -6.64
C LEU A 193 -23.08 -0.35 -6.41
N ASP A 194 -24.10 -0.45 -5.56
CA ASP A 194 -25.01 0.67 -5.32
C ASP A 194 -24.29 1.88 -4.73
N LEU A 195 -23.38 1.65 -3.80
CA LEU A 195 -22.60 2.71 -3.16
C LEU A 195 -21.59 3.30 -4.14
N VAL A 196 -20.87 2.47 -4.90
CA VAL A 196 -19.89 2.94 -5.89
C VAL A 196 -20.61 3.74 -6.99
N THR A 197 -21.79 3.32 -7.41
CA THR A 197 -22.61 4.07 -8.40
C THR A 197 -23.02 5.43 -7.83
N ARG A 198 -23.50 5.49 -6.60
CA ARG A 198 -23.85 6.78 -5.97
C ARG A 198 -22.61 7.68 -5.84
N ALA A 199 -21.46 7.12 -5.48
CA ALA A 199 -20.22 7.89 -5.38
C ALA A 199 -19.82 8.48 -6.73
N LEU A 200 -19.92 7.73 -7.83
CA LEU A 200 -19.68 8.23 -9.19
C LEU A 200 -20.59 9.42 -9.53
N GLN A 201 -21.86 9.35 -9.19
CA GLN A 201 -22.86 10.34 -9.58
C GLN A 201 -22.86 11.59 -8.72
N SER A 202 -22.49 11.49 -7.43
CA SER A 202 -22.82 12.53 -6.46
C SER A 202 -21.75 12.84 -5.41
N ASP A 203 -20.59 12.19 -5.37
CA ASP A 203 -19.56 12.60 -4.40
C ASP A 203 -19.09 14.03 -4.74
N PRO A 204 -19.04 14.93 -3.75
CA PRO A 204 -18.66 16.33 -3.99
C PRO A 204 -17.22 16.49 -4.50
N LYS A 205 -16.37 15.48 -4.31
CA LYS A 205 -14.97 15.52 -4.76
C LYS A 205 -14.80 14.73 -6.05
N ASN A 206 -14.40 15.44 -7.12
CA ASN A 206 -14.14 14.84 -8.43
C ASN A 206 -13.21 13.61 -8.40
N ARG A 207 -12.15 13.64 -7.58
CA ARG A 207 -11.25 12.51 -7.43
C ARG A 207 -11.90 11.26 -6.81
N VAL A 208 -12.95 11.42 -6.00
CA VAL A 208 -13.73 10.28 -5.48
C VAL A 208 -14.62 9.75 -6.61
N ARG A 209 -15.25 10.63 -7.41
CA ARG A 209 -16.01 10.22 -8.59
C ARG A 209 -15.15 9.47 -9.61
N ALA A 210 -13.93 9.95 -9.88
CA ALA A 210 -12.96 9.27 -10.74
C ALA A 210 -12.59 7.87 -10.20
N ALA A 211 -12.35 7.74 -8.89
CA ALA A 211 -12.10 6.45 -8.25
C ALA A 211 -13.30 5.50 -8.35
N ALA A 212 -14.53 6.04 -8.32
CA ALA A 212 -15.73 5.24 -8.51
C ALA A 212 -15.87 4.70 -9.95
N ALA A 213 -15.46 5.49 -10.96
CA ALA A 213 -15.37 5.00 -12.33
C ALA A 213 -14.36 3.85 -12.48
N GLU A 214 -13.17 3.97 -11.88
CA GLU A 214 -12.18 2.87 -11.83
C GLU A 214 -12.76 1.62 -11.14
N ALA A 215 -13.46 1.80 -10.00
CA ALA A 215 -14.05 0.71 -9.23
C ALA A 215 -15.16 -0.01 -10.03
N LEU A 216 -16.01 0.71 -10.78
CA LEU A 216 -16.99 0.11 -11.68
C LEU A 216 -16.35 -0.73 -12.78
N GLY A 217 -15.21 -0.28 -13.31
CA GLY A 217 -14.43 -1.06 -14.27
C GLY A 217 -13.94 -2.41 -13.71
N LYS A 218 -13.63 -2.46 -12.40
CA LYS A 218 -13.23 -3.69 -11.70
C LYS A 218 -14.41 -4.58 -11.33
N LEU A 219 -15.50 -3.98 -10.82
CA LEU A 219 -16.73 -4.68 -10.42
C LEU A 219 -17.53 -5.25 -11.60
N ARG A 220 -17.38 -4.67 -12.79
CA ARG A 220 -17.96 -5.14 -14.06
C ARG A 220 -19.47 -5.39 -14.01
N PRO A 221 -20.30 -4.46 -13.50
CA PRO A 221 -21.75 -4.66 -13.54
C PRO A 221 -22.26 -4.67 -14.99
N HIS A 222 -23.37 -5.36 -15.23
CA HIS A 222 -23.97 -5.47 -16.56
C HIS A 222 -24.32 -4.10 -17.20
N ASN A 223 -24.59 -3.08 -16.40
CA ASN A 223 -24.88 -1.71 -16.84
C ASN A 223 -23.65 -0.76 -16.74
N ALA A 224 -22.44 -1.30 -16.58
CA ALA A 224 -21.21 -0.50 -16.42
C ALA A 224 -21.01 0.49 -17.59
N GLU A 225 -21.23 0.03 -18.83
CA GLU A 225 -21.14 0.89 -20.01
C GLU A 225 -22.03 2.11 -19.91
N GLN A 226 -23.30 1.92 -19.59
CA GLN A 226 -24.26 3.01 -19.47
C GLN A 226 -23.86 4.01 -18.39
N LEU A 227 -23.44 3.53 -17.22
CA LEU A 227 -23.02 4.39 -16.10
C LEU A 227 -21.76 5.20 -16.43
N LEU A 228 -20.78 4.57 -17.04
CA LEU A 228 -19.51 5.23 -17.39
C LEU A 228 -19.67 6.22 -18.53
N ARG A 229 -20.50 5.91 -19.56
CA ARG A 229 -20.81 6.88 -20.63
C ARG A 229 -21.61 8.07 -20.11
N ALA A 230 -22.60 7.85 -19.24
CA ALA A 230 -23.32 8.95 -18.60
C ALA A 230 -22.37 9.86 -17.78
N ALA A 231 -21.36 9.31 -17.13
CA ALA A 231 -20.35 10.09 -16.43
C ALA A 231 -19.48 10.93 -17.40
N LEU A 232 -19.12 10.38 -18.56
CA LEU A 232 -18.39 11.12 -19.61
C LEU A 232 -19.21 12.31 -20.17
N ASP A 233 -20.53 12.13 -20.29
CA ASP A 233 -21.40 13.13 -20.88
C ASP A 233 -21.78 14.27 -19.90
N THR A 234 -21.73 14.00 -18.60
CA THR A 234 -22.26 14.92 -17.58
C THR A 234 -21.21 15.59 -16.70
N ASP A 235 -19.98 15.08 -16.66
CA ASP A 235 -18.93 15.60 -15.78
C ASP A 235 -17.77 16.13 -16.63
N GLU A 236 -17.47 17.43 -16.48
CA GLU A 236 -16.40 18.10 -17.22
C GLU A 236 -15.01 17.87 -16.60
N ASP A 237 -14.90 17.12 -15.49
CA ASP A 237 -13.61 16.86 -14.85
C ASP A 237 -12.76 15.89 -15.68
N GLU A 238 -11.62 16.38 -16.16
CA GLU A 238 -10.70 15.59 -17.00
C GLU A 238 -10.23 14.29 -16.32
N GLY A 239 -10.02 14.33 -15.01
CA GLY A 239 -9.59 13.17 -14.24
C GLY A 239 -10.66 12.08 -14.19
N LEU A 240 -11.93 12.48 -14.06
CA LEU A 240 -13.05 11.54 -14.14
C LEU A 240 -13.23 11.02 -15.55
N GLN A 241 -13.20 11.91 -16.56
CA GLN A 241 -13.33 11.51 -17.97
C GLN A 241 -12.25 10.49 -18.35
N LYS A 242 -11.00 10.72 -17.94
CA LYS A 242 -9.90 9.79 -18.15
C LYS A 242 -10.19 8.43 -17.49
N SER A 243 -10.55 8.42 -16.19
CA SER A 243 -10.83 7.19 -15.46
C SER A 243 -12.03 6.41 -16.04
N ALA A 244 -13.09 7.10 -16.43
CA ALA A 244 -14.26 6.49 -17.08
C ALA A 244 -13.90 5.89 -18.45
N GLY A 245 -13.12 6.62 -19.25
CA GLY A 245 -12.63 6.15 -20.54
C GLY A 245 -11.72 4.91 -20.41
N GLU A 246 -10.82 4.90 -19.43
CA GLU A 246 -9.96 3.74 -19.12
C GLU A 246 -10.79 2.54 -18.65
N ALA A 247 -11.78 2.77 -17.80
CA ALA A 247 -12.70 1.72 -17.34
C ALA A 247 -13.48 1.11 -18.51
N LEU A 248 -14.04 1.92 -19.41
CA LEU A 248 -14.75 1.45 -20.62
C LEU A 248 -13.84 0.59 -21.50
N ARG A 249 -12.60 1.05 -21.77
CA ARG A 249 -11.62 0.27 -22.56
C ARG A 249 -11.29 -1.06 -21.88
N SER A 250 -11.13 -1.08 -20.55
CA SER A 250 -10.86 -2.31 -19.79
C SER A 250 -12.02 -3.32 -19.85
N LEU A 251 -13.24 -2.81 -20.08
CA LEU A 251 -14.45 -3.62 -20.27
C LEU A 251 -14.66 -4.07 -21.73
N GLY A 252 -13.82 -3.58 -22.66
CA GLY A 252 -13.88 -3.93 -24.08
C GLY A 252 -14.74 -3.00 -24.93
N PHE A 253 -15.14 -1.84 -24.42
CA PHE A 253 -15.92 -0.85 -25.17
C PHE A 253 -15.02 0.16 -25.89
N GLU A 254 -15.42 0.51 -27.11
CA GLU A 254 -14.77 1.63 -27.83
C GLU A 254 -15.14 2.97 -27.18
N VAL A 255 -14.12 3.78 -26.96
CA VAL A 255 -14.27 5.17 -26.51
C VAL A 255 -13.65 6.03 -27.58
N SER A 256 -14.45 6.91 -28.20
CA SER A 256 -13.91 7.96 -29.08
C SER A 256 -12.80 8.68 -28.36
N ALA A 257 -11.67 8.91 -29.02
CA ALA A 257 -10.55 9.60 -28.41
C ALA A 257 -11.07 10.90 -27.78
N ILE A 258 -10.98 11.03 -26.47
CA ILE A 258 -11.06 12.31 -25.80
C ILE A 258 -9.86 13.04 -26.41
N ASN A 259 -10.11 14.12 -27.16
CA ASN A 259 -9.10 14.82 -27.93
C ASN A 259 -7.87 15.04 -27.06
N ASP A 260 -6.79 14.38 -27.43
CA ASP A 260 -5.45 14.54 -26.82
C ASP A 260 -4.76 15.78 -27.44
N ASP A 261 -5.57 16.67 -28.03
CA ASP A 261 -5.13 17.88 -28.73
C ASP A 261 -5.01 19.05 -27.76
N GLY A 262 -4.07 18.98 -26.85
CA GLY A 262 -3.91 20.09 -25.93
C GLY A 262 -2.63 20.19 -25.13
N TRP A 263 -1.46 19.98 -25.74
CA TRP A 263 -0.20 20.60 -25.27
C TRP A 263 0.74 20.76 -26.47
N GLU A 264 0.65 21.88 -27.18
CA GLU A 264 1.79 22.50 -27.84
C GLU A 264 2.51 23.44 -26.87
#